data_969bd062651e8c0969024c49f5e45dc7
#
_entry.id   969bd062651e8c0969024c49f5e45dc7
#
_cell.length_a   1.000
_cell.length_b   1.000
_cell.length_c   1.000
_cell.angle_alpha   90.00
_cell.angle_beta   90.00
_cell.angle_gamma   90.00
#
_symmetry.space_group_name_H-M   'P 1'
#
loop_
_entity.id
_entity.type
_entity.pdbx_description
1 polymer ?
#
loop_
_entity_poly.entity_id
_entity_poly.type
_entity_poly.pdbx_seq_one_letter_code
_entity_poly.pdbx_strand_id
1 'polypeptide(L)'
;MCGACASERRSWDRARAVLRYDKHSRHLVLGLKHGDRTHVAGAFGRWMHRTGSDVLARADLLVPVPLHWTRLFQRRYNQAALLAQAIRSAGGPEVAADWLVRRRRTPMQGRLGPAARERNVRGAFAIQPGRSFAGRRVVVIDDVMTTGATVEECARVLNPRTKAGGGRIGRGSDIGPGVAGRGIAAAQRPGLAL
;
A
#
# COMPACT_ATOMS: atom_id res chain seq x y z
N MET A 1 3.88 -10.13 -16.37
CA MET A 1 2.93 -9.01 -16.13
C MET A 1 1.66 -9.32 -16.87
N CYS A 2 0.44 -9.22 -16.27
CA CYS A 2 -0.78 -9.49 -17.02
C CYS A 2 -1.14 -8.31 -17.93
N GLY A 3 -1.85 -8.56 -19.07
CA GLY A 3 -2.19 -7.53 -20.07
C GLY A 3 -2.91 -6.31 -19.48
N ALA A 4 -3.85 -6.52 -18.54
CA ALA A 4 -4.54 -5.43 -17.83
C ALA A 4 -3.59 -4.56 -16.97
N CYS A 5 -2.51 -5.14 -16.43
CA CYS A 5 -1.50 -4.36 -15.69
C CYS A 5 -0.51 -3.63 -16.62
N ALA A 6 -0.39 -4.08 -17.86
CA ALA A 6 0.49 -3.45 -18.85
C ALA A 6 -0.19 -2.23 -19.52
N SER A 7 -1.52 -2.25 -19.63
CA SER A 7 -2.30 -1.19 -20.30
C SER A 7 -2.73 -0.05 -19.38
N GLU A 8 -2.81 -0.27 -18.06
CA GLU A 8 -3.22 0.75 -17.10
C GLU A 8 -2.02 1.55 -16.59
N ARG A 9 -2.04 2.87 -16.75
CA ARG A 9 -1.10 3.78 -16.10
C ARG A 9 -1.44 3.85 -14.61
N ARG A 10 -0.56 3.30 -13.77
CA ARG A 10 -0.67 3.35 -12.31
C ARG A 10 0.19 4.48 -11.75
N SER A 11 -0.23 5.03 -10.60
CA SER A 11 0.56 6.02 -9.84
C SER A 11 1.72 5.38 -9.05
N TRP A 12 1.94 4.09 -9.19
CA TRP A 12 3.02 3.32 -8.58
C TRP A 12 3.73 2.44 -9.62
N ASP A 13 5.03 2.16 -9.42
CA ASP A 13 5.87 1.47 -10.40
C ASP A 13 5.81 -0.05 -10.27
N ARG A 14 5.87 -0.56 -9.03
CA ARG A 14 5.98 -1.99 -8.75
C ARG A 14 5.14 -2.38 -7.54
N ALA A 15 4.63 -3.60 -7.54
CA ALA A 15 4.02 -4.23 -6.38
C ALA A 15 4.57 -5.65 -6.20
N ARG A 16 4.62 -6.10 -4.96
CA ARG A 16 4.95 -7.48 -4.58
C ARG A 16 3.87 -8.00 -3.65
N ALA A 17 3.50 -9.24 -3.84
CA ALA A 17 2.57 -9.95 -2.99
C ALA A 17 3.23 -11.20 -2.42
N VAL A 18 3.05 -11.43 -1.14
CA VAL A 18 3.63 -12.60 -0.45
C VAL A 18 2.77 -13.83 -0.63
N LEU A 19 1.46 -13.66 -0.56
CA LEU A 19 0.49 -14.73 -0.63
C LEU A 19 -0.63 -14.38 -1.59
N ARG A 20 -1.10 -15.38 -2.32
CA ARG A 20 -2.39 -15.30 -2.99
C ARG A 20 -3.49 -15.42 -1.93
N TYR A 21 -4.46 -14.50 -1.96
CA TYR A 21 -5.60 -14.56 -1.06
C TYR A 21 -6.66 -15.51 -1.63
N ASP A 22 -6.72 -16.71 -1.10
CA ASP A 22 -7.67 -17.77 -1.46
C ASP A 22 -8.24 -18.44 -0.20
N LYS A 23 -8.95 -19.56 -0.41
CA LYS A 23 -9.52 -20.33 0.71
C LYS A 23 -8.48 -20.83 1.73
N HIS A 24 -7.24 -21.07 1.30
CA HIS A 24 -6.18 -21.62 2.14
C HIS A 24 -5.43 -20.52 2.93
N SER A 25 -5.20 -19.36 2.33
CA SER A 25 -4.48 -18.25 2.96
C SER A 25 -5.39 -17.29 3.73
N ARG A 26 -6.69 -17.31 3.46
CA ARG A 26 -7.68 -16.38 4.05
C ARG A 26 -7.64 -16.36 5.58
N HIS A 27 -7.55 -17.51 6.23
CA HIS A 27 -7.54 -17.60 7.69
C HIS A 27 -6.30 -16.95 8.32
N LEU A 28 -5.14 -16.99 7.65
CA LEU A 28 -3.91 -16.35 8.10
C LEU A 28 -4.06 -14.82 8.07
N VAL A 29 -4.59 -14.28 6.98
CA VAL A 29 -4.80 -12.83 6.82
C VAL A 29 -5.91 -12.32 7.73
N LEU A 30 -6.99 -13.10 7.92
CA LEU A 30 -8.05 -12.76 8.86
C LEU A 30 -7.58 -12.77 10.32
N GLY A 31 -6.63 -13.65 10.67
CA GLY A 31 -6.01 -13.68 11.99
C GLY A 31 -5.34 -12.36 12.36
N LEU A 32 -4.72 -11.68 11.39
CA LEU A 32 -4.20 -10.33 11.60
C LEU A 32 -5.28 -9.27 11.85
N LYS A 33 -6.54 -9.52 11.45
CA LYS A 33 -7.63 -8.52 11.55
C LYS A 33 -8.38 -8.58 12.88
N HIS A 34 -8.28 -9.67 13.61
CA HIS A 34 -9.11 -9.94 14.79
C HIS A 34 -8.35 -9.90 16.14
N GLY A 35 -7.19 -9.27 16.20
CA GLY A 35 -6.52 -8.92 17.44
C GLY A 35 -5.74 -10.05 18.14
N ASP A 36 -6.16 -11.29 17.98
CA ASP A 36 -5.64 -12.41 18.76
C ASP A 36 -4.32 -12.99 18.22
N ARG A 37 -3.90 -12.57 16.99
CA ARG A 37 -2.73 -13.15 16.31
C ARG A 37 -1.74 -12.12 15.80
N THR A 38 -1.49 -11.07 16.55
CA THR A 38 -0.48 -10.06 16.21
C THR A 38 0.93 -10.65 16.12
N HIS A 39 1.20 -11.76 16.84
CA HIS A 39 2.47 -12.49 16.80
C HIS A 39 2.83 -13.01 15.40
N VAL A 40 1.84 -13.30 14.53
CA VAL A 40 2.11 -13.74 13.15
C VAL A 40 2.63 -12.61 12.27
N ALA A 41 2.46 -11.34 12.67
CA ALA A 41 2.95 -10.20 11.92
C ALA A 41 4.47 -10.27 11.68
N GLY A 42 5.24 -10.81 12.65
CA GLY A 42 6.68 -11.01 12.49
C GLY A 42 7.04 -11.98 11.36
N ALA A 43 6.31 -13.09 11.21
CA ALA A 43 6.50 -14.03 10.11
C ALA A 43 6.14 -13.39 8.76
N PHE A 44 4.98 -12.73 8.68
CA PHE A 44 4.58 -11.99 7.48
C PHE A 44 5.58 -10.89 7.11
N GLY A 45 6.11 -10.14 8.10
CA GLY A 45 7.12 -9.12 7.87
C GLY A 45 8.39 -9.68 7.23
N ARG A 46 8.90 -10.82 7.73
CA ARG A 46 10.05 -11.52 7.13
C ARG A 46 9.76 -11.99 5.71
N TRP A 47 8.58 -12.56 5.44
CA TRP A 47 8.18 -12.96 4.09
C TRP A 47 8.05 -11.76 3.15
N MET A 48 7.43 -10.68 3.60
CA MET A 48 7.31 -9.44 2.83
C MET A 48 8.68 -8.84 2.56
N HIS A 49 9.58 -8.83 3.54
CA HIS A 49 10.95 -8.36 3.37
C HIS A 49 11.70 -9.17 2.29
N ARG A 50 11.62 -10.50 2.35
CA ARG A 50 12.25 -11.39 1.36
C ARG A 50 11.67 -11.21 -0.03
N THR A 51 10.34 -11.29 -0.16
CA THR A 51 9.64 -11.20 -1.46
C THR A 51 9.75 -9.81 -2.09
N GLY A 52 9.84 -8.77 -1.25
CA GLY A 52 9.94 -7.37 -1.66
C GLY A 52 11.35 -6.81 -1.69
N SER A 53 12.38 -7.63 -1.54
CA SER A 53 13.78 -7.19 -1.40
C SER A 53 14.24 -6.22 -2.50
N ASP A 54 13.86 -6.46 -3.77
CA ASP A 54 14.18 -5.60 -4.91
C ASP A 54 13.51 -4.21 -4.85
N VAL A 55 12.38 -4.12 -4.17
CA VAL A 55 11.64 -2.87 -3.96
C VAL A 55 12.16 -2.16 -2.71
N LEU A 56 12.38 -2.92 -1.63
CA LEU A 56 12.84 -2.40 -0.34
C LEU A 56 14.27 -1.86 -0.39
N ALA A 57 15.16 -2.51 -1.13
CA ALA A 57 16.56 -2.07 -1.27
C ALA A 57 16.73 -0.65 -1.83
N ARG A 58 15.69 -0.12 -2.48
CA ARG A 58 15.70 1.22 -3.05
C ARG A 58 14.75 2.18 -2.33
N ALA A 59 14.11 1.75 -1.27
CA ALA A 59 13.14 2.54 -0.54
C ALA A 59 13.79 3.33 0.60
N ASP A 60 13.34 4.54 0.79
CA ASP A 60 13.75 5.39 1.91
C ASP A 60 12.78 5.25 3.09
N LEU A 61 11.47 5.01 2.79
CA LEU A 61 10.42 4.93 3.80
C LEU A 61 9.38 3.86 3.49
N LEU A 62 8.88 3.23 4.55
CA LEU A 62 7.66 2.41 4.54
C LEU A 62 6.48 3.27 5.03
N VAL A 63 5.41 3.29 4.26
CA VAL A 63 4.17 4.00 4.61
C VAL A 63 3.03 3.00 4.70
N PRO A 64 2.57 2.66 5.89
CA PRO A 64 1.41 1.78 6.03
C PRO A 64 0.14 2.49 5.57
N VAL A 65 -0.75 1.78 4.88
CA VAL A 65 -2.09 2.28 4.54
C VAL A 65 -2.83 2.61 5.83
N PRO A 66 -3.26 3.87 6.02
CA PRO A 66 -3.90 4.27 7.27
C PRO A 66 -5.34 3.78 7.36
N LEU A 67 -5.75 3.36 8.54
CA LEU A 67 -7.15 3.16 8.89
C LEU A 67 -7.79 4.51 9.24
N HIS A 68 -9.10 4.62 9.00
CA HIS A 68 -9.87 5.72 9.60
C HIS A 68 -9.90 5.54 11.11
N TRP A 69 -9.85 6.64 11.89
CA TRP A 69 -9.76 6.61 13.34
C TRP A 69 -10.84 5.74 14.01
N THR A 70 -12.07 5.71 13.48
CA THR A 70 -13.16 4.84 14.00
C THR A 70 -12.82 3.35 13.89
N ARG A 71 -12.15 2.95 12.81
CA ARG A 71 -11.70 1.56 12.64
C ARG A 71 -10.47 1.25 13.48
N LEU A 72 -9.59 2.22 13.64
CA LEU A 72 -8.42 2.09 14.51
C LEU A 72 -8.87 1.88 15.96
N PHE A 73 -9.86 2.64 16.41
CA PHE A 73 -10.45 2.47 17.73
C PHE A 73 -11.09 1.08 17.92
N GLN A 74 -11.88 0.63 16.94
CA GLN A 74 -12.53 -0.70 17.00
C GLN A 74 -11.53 -1.85 16.95
N ARG A 75 -10.42 -1.72 16.20
CA ARG A 75 -9.42 -2.78 16.00
C ARG A 75 -8.24 -2.68 16.95
N ARG A 76 -8.10 -1.57 17.67
CA ARG A 76 -7.00 -1.23 18.59
C ARG A 76 -5.63 -1.09 17.90
N TYR A 77 -5.47 -1.48 16.65
CA TYR A 77 -4.21 -1.39 15.89
C TYR A 77 -4.46 -1.32 14.37
N ASN A 78 -3.43 -0.90 13.65
CA ASN A 78 -3.40 -0.91 12.19
C ASN A 78 -2.55 -2.09 11.71
N GLN A 79 -3.15 -3.04 11.00
CA GLN A 79 -2.48 -4.23 10.47
C GLN A 79 -1.32 -3.86 9.54
N ALA A 80 -1.53 -2.89 8.65
CA ALA A 80 -0.49 -2.43 7.75
C ALA A 80 0.69 -1.81 8.51
N ALA A 81 0.44 -1.13 9.63
CA ALA A 81 1.50 -0.59 10.49
C ALA A 81 2.29 -1.70 11.20
N LEU A 82 1.61 -2.74 11.71
CA LEU A 82 2.28 -3.91 12.29
C LEU A 82 3.18 -4.61 11.26
N LEU A 83 2.70 -4.79 10.03
CA LEU A 83 3.48 -5.38 8.94
C LEU A 83 4.68 -4.51 8.58
N ALA A 84 4.51 -3.19 8.49
CA ALA A 84 5.59 -2.26 8.21
C ALA A 84 6.68 -2.31 9.30
N GLN A 85 6.29 -2.34 10.58
CA GLN A 85 7.24 -2.50 11.69
C GLN A 85 7.96 -3.85 11.63
N ALA A 86 7.26 -4.93 11.30
CA ALA A 86 7.87 -6.25 11.17
C ALA A 86 8.86 -6.32 9.98
N ILE A 87 8.58 -5.62 8.86
CA ILE A 87 9.52 -5.47 7.74
C ILE A 87 10.75 -4.69 8.20
N ARG A 88 10.58 -3.58 8.94
CA ARG A 88 11.70 -2.82 9.50
C ARG A 88 12.56 -3.68 10.42
N SER A 89 11.96 -4.43 11.32
CA SER A 89 12.67 -5.35 12.22
C SER A 89 13.44 -6.45 11.49
N ALA A 90 13.04 -6.78 10.27
CA ALA A 90 13.74 -7.72 9.39
C ALA A 90 14.85 -7.06 8.54
N GLY A 91 15.23 -5.81 8.81
CA GLY A 91 16.25 -5.06 8.08
C GLY A 91 15.70 -4.11 7.00
N GLY A 92 14.40 -3.87 6.96
CA GLY A 92 13.78 -2.95 6.02
C GLY A 92 13.93 -1.47 6.39
N PRO A 93 13.46 -0.56 5.50
CA PRO A 93 13.52 0.89 5.68
C PRO A 93 12.73 1.40 6.88
N GLU A 94 12.93 2.68 7.22
CA GLU A 94 12.19 3.36 8.28
C GLU A 94 10.69 3.45 8.01
N VAL A 95 9.88 3.43 9.09
CA VAL A 95 8.42 3.47 9.01
C VAL A 95 7.89 4.87 9.31
N ALA A 96 7.23 5.47 8.33
CA ALA A 96 6.49 6.73 8.47
C ALA A 96 5.00 6.44 8.75
N ALA A 97 4.68 5.98 9.96
CA ALA A 97 3.38 5.42 10.31
C ALA A 97 2.24 6.45 10.31
N ASP A 98 2.53 7.70 10.64
CA ASP A 98 1.59 8.81 10.83
C ASP A 98 1.64 9.86 9.70
N TRP A 99 2.50 9.70 8.70
CA TRP A 99 2.68 10.71 7.65
C TRP A 99 1.55 10.73 6.64
N LEU A 100 0.92 9.59 6.39
CA LEU A 100 -0.30 9.46 5.59
C LEU A 100 -1.49 9.22 6.50
N VAL A 101 -2.56 9.98 6.35
CA VAL A 101 -3.76 9.86 7.18
C VAL A 101 -5.00 9.62 6.32
N ARG A 102 -5.97 8.90 6.88
CA ARG A 102 -7.27 8.68 6.25
C ARG A 102 -8.29 9.64 6.84
N ARG A 103 -8.65 10.67 6.08
CA ARG A 103 -9.57 11.73 6.52
C ARG A 103 -11.03 11.34 6.41
N ARG A 104 -11.38 10.50 5.42
CA ARG A 104 -12.76 10.14 5.15
C ARG A 104 -13.06 8.69 5.55
N ARG A 105 -14.12 8.49 6.34
CA ARG A 105 -14.66 7.15 6.60
C ARG A 105 -15.27 6.62 5.31
N THR A 106 -14.89 5.41 4.92
CA THR A 106 -15.42 4.76 3.72
C THR A 106 -16.03 3.41 4.11
N PRO A 107 -17.10 2.95 3.45
CA PRO A 107 -17.65 1.61 3.65
C PRO A 107 -16.61 0.50 3.48
N MET A 108 -16.90 -0.69 4.02
CA MET A 108 -16.04 -1.86 3.80
C MET A 108 -16.08 -2.28 2.32
N GLN A 109 -14.90 -2.52 1.74
CA GLN A 109 -14.75 -2.81 0.31
C GLN A 109 -15.14 -4.25 -0.08
N GLY A 110 -15.34 -5.13 0.90
CA GLY A 110 -15.52 -6.57 0.65
C GLY A 110 -16.68 -6.94 -0.28
N ARG A 111 -17.74 -6.14 -0.29
CA ARG A 111 -18.94 -6.35 -1.14
C ARG A 111 -18.97 -5.46 -2.38
N LEU A 112 -17.97 -4.61 -2.61
CA LEU A 112 -17.96 -3.66 -3.71
C LEU A 112 -17.27 -4.26 -4.95
N GLY A 113 -17.83 -3.99 -6.13
CA GLY A 113 -17.17 -4.25 -7.41
C GLY A 113 -15.96 -3.33 -7.66
N PRO A 114 -15.12 -3.61 -8.67
CA PRO A 114 -13.87 -2.89 -8.91
C PRO A 114 -14.03 -1.36 -9.00
N ALA A 115 -14.92 -0.86 -9.87
CA ALA A 115 -15.16 0.56 -10.05
C ALA A 115 -15.74 1.24 -8.79
N ALA A 116 -16.58 0.52 -8.02
CA ALA A 116 -17.11 1.03 -6.76
C ALA A 116 -16.02 1.12 -5.68
N ARG A 117 -15.03 0.21 -5.66
CA ARG A 117 -13.87 0.29 -4.75
C ARG A 117 -13.01 1.51 -5.02
N GLU A 118 -12.79 1.84 -6.29
CA GLU A 118 -12.03 3.03 -6.68
C GLU A 118 -12.74 4.31 -6.23
N ARG A 119 -14.03 4.46 -6.57
CA ARG A 119 -14.84 5.61 -6.10
C ARG A 119 -14.87 5.71 -4.58
N ASN A 120 -14.93 4.58 -3.89
CA ASN A 120 -15.00 4.52 -2.44
C ASN A 120 -13.76 5.11 -1.76
N VAL A 121 -12.55 4.94 -2.32
CA VAL A 121 -11.30 5.42 -1.70
C VAL A 121 -10.82 6.75 -2.25
N ARG A 122 -11.36 7.25 -3.35
CA ARG A 122 -10.97 8.51 -3.97
C ARG A 122 -11.10 9.68 -2.99
N GLY A 123 -10.01 10.44 -2.78
CA GLY A 123 -9.95 11.57 -1.83
C GLY A 123 -10.02 11.17 -0.35
N ALA A 124 -9.85 9.88 -0.03
CA ALA A 124 -9.93 9.43 1.35
C ALA A 124 -8.65 9.69 2.17
N PHE A 125 -7.51 9.91 1.50
CA PHE A 125 -6.21 10.04 2.15
C PHE A 125 -5.63 11.45 1.98
N ALA A 126 -4.76 11.84 2.90
CA ALA A 126 -3.99 13.08 2.84
C ALA A 126 -2.65 12.93 3.54
N ILE A 127 -1.68 13.75 3.16
CA ILE A 127 -0.43 13.88 3.90
C ILE A 127 -0.70 14.69 5.17
N GLN A 128 -0.14 14.27 6.28
CA GLN A 128 -0.22 14.96 7.56
C GLN A 128 0.47 16.33 7.43
N PRO A 129 -0.11 17.44 7.96
CA PRO A 129 0.54 18.74 7.98
C PRO A 129 1.96 18.68 8.56
N GLY A 130 2.89 19.40 7.96
CA GLY A 130 4.31 19.40 8.36
C GLY A 130 5.13 18.19 7.88
N ARG A 131 4.52 17.20 7.21
CA ARG A 131 5.24 16.05 6.63
C ARG A 131 5.40 16.21 5.11
N SER A 132 6.54 15.76 4.60
CA SER A 132 6.84 15.79 3.16
C SER A 132 7.53 14.52 2.69
N PHE A 133 7.09 13.99 1.56
CA PHE A 133 7.70 12.85 0.88
C PHE A 133 8.54 13.28 -0.34
N ALA A 134 8.79 14.58 -0.49
CA ALA A 134 9.58 15.11 -1.60
C ALA A 134 10.99 14.47 -1.63
N GLY A 135 11.41 14.01 -2.81
CA GLY A 135 12.70 13.37 -3.01
C GLY A 135 12.85 11.95 -2.44
N ARG A 136 11.82 11.42 -1.77
CA ARG A 136 11.88 10.10 -1.13
C ARG A 136 11.22 9.01 -1.95
N ARG A 137 11.83 7.84 -1.98
CA ARG A 137 11.26 6.61 -2.53
C ARG A 137 10.46 5.90 -1.45
N VAL A 138 9.16 5.82 -1.66
CA VAL A 138 8.22 5.33 -0.66
C VAL A 138 7.66 3.98 -1.06
N VAL A 139 7.57 3.06 -0.11
CA VAL A 139 6.87 1.78 -0.26
C VAL A 139 5.61 1.82 0.60
N VAL A 140 4.46 1.70 -0.05
CA VAL A 140 3.15 1.59 0.62
C VAL A 140 2.93 0.15 1.06
N ILE A 141 2.60 -0.05 2.33
CA ILE A 141 2.33 -1.36 2.93
C ILE A 141 0.83 -1.50 3.17
N ASP A 142 0.23 -2.60 2.70
CA ASP A 142 -1.18 -2.97 2.95
C ASP A 142 -1.28 -4.45 3.36
N ASP A 143 -2.36 -4.83 4.03
CA ASP A 143 -2.63 -6.22 4.46
C ASP A 143 -3.24 -7.05 3.32
N VAL A 144 -4.09 -6.45 2.49
CA VAL A 144 -4.76 -7.13 1.36
C VAL A 144 -4.92 -6.19 0.18
N MET A 145 -4.36 -6.55 -0.94
CA MET A 145 -4.58 -5.87 -2.21
C MET A 145 -5.54 -6.69 -3.10
N THR A 146 -6.64 -6.10 -3.52
CA THR A 146 -7.59 -6.71 -4.48
C THR A 146 -7.44 -6.07 -5.87
N THR A 147 -8.12 -4.97 -6.12
CA THR A 147 -8.01 -4.20 -7.37
C THR A 147 -6.83 -3.24 -7.35
N GLY A 148 -6.19 -3.04 -6.19
CA GLY A 148 -5.15 -2.05 -5.98
C GLY A 148 -5.68 -0.62 -5.77
N ALA A 149 -6.99 -0.40 -5.73
CA ALA A 149 -7.59 0.93 -5.63
C ALA A 149 -7.10 1.74 -4.40
N THR A 150 -6.91 1.07 -3.25
CA THR A 150 -6.39 1.72 -2.05
C THR A 150 -4.93 2.15 -2.24
N VAL A 151 -4.10 1.26 -2.75
CA VAL A 151 -2.68 1.56 -3.01
C VAL A 151 -2.53 2.64 -4.08
N GLU A 152 -3.37 2.59 -5.12
CA GLU A 152 -3.42 3.61 -6.18
C GLU A 152 -3.73 4.99 -5.61
N GLU A 153 -4.75 5.11 -4.76
CA GLU A 153 -5.10 6.39 -4.16
C GLU A 153 -4.02 6.88 -3.17
N CYS A 154 -3.41 5.99 -2.39
CA CYS A 154 -2.27 6.34 -1.55
C CYS A 154 -1.09 6.85 -2.40
N ALA A 155 -0.72 6.13 -3.46
CA ALA A 155 0.36 6.52 -4.35
C ALA A 155 0.11 7.87 -5.03
N ARG A 156 -1.14 8.12 -5.45
CA ARG A 156 -1.57 9.40 -6.02
C ARG A 156 -1.39 10.57 -5.05
N VAL A 157 -1.70 10.35 -3.78
CA VAL A 157 -1.53 11.38 -2.73
C VAL A 157 -0.05 11.62 -2.41
N LEU A 158 0.75 10.56 -2.42
CA LEU A 158 2.19 10.62 -2.15
C LEU A 158 3.00 11.21 -3.32
N ASN A 159 2.44 11.20 -4.54
CA ASN A 159 3.10 11.74 -5.73
C ASN A 159 2.70 13.21 -5.97
N PRO A 160 3.58 14.19 -5.73
CA PRO A 160 3.27 15.60 -5.89
C PRO A 160 2.94 16.00 -7.33
N ARG A 161 3.38 15.23 -8.33
CA ARG A 161 3.12 15.51 -9.75
C ARG A 161 1.66 15.30 -10.17
N THR A 162 0.87 14.56 -9.41
CA THR A 162 -0.56 14.33 -9.72
C THR A 162 -1.47 15.44 -9.21
N LYS A 163 -0.97 16.37 -8.39
CA LYS A 163 -1.74 17.53 -7.89
C LYS A 163 -1.69 18.76 -8.81
N ALA A 164 -0.72 18.85 -9.69
CA ALA A 164 -0.67 19.90 -10.70
C ALA A 164 -1.51 19.45 -11.91
N GLY A 165 -2.65 20.13 -12.11
CA GLY A 165 -3.65 19.82 -13.10
C GLY A 165 -3.13 19.52 -14.50
N GLY A 166 -3.86 18.69 -15.21
CA GLY A 166 -3.88 18.33 -16.63
C GLY A 166 -2.88 18.98 -17.58
N GLY A 167 -1.60 18.72 -17.44
CA GLY A 167 -0.56 19.07 -18.41
C GLY A 167 -0.10 17.80 -19.12
N ARG A 168 -0.14 17.79 -20.47
CA ARG A 168 0.43 16.75 -21.33
C ARG A 168 1.87 16.47 -20.92
N ILE A 169 2.15 15.24 -20.52
CA ILE A 169 3.53 14.80 -20.30
C ILE A 169 4.17 14.59 -21.68
N GLY A 170 5.00 15.55 -22.08
CA GLY A 170 5.91 15.39 -23.19
C GLY A 170 6.88 14.24 -22.92
N ARG A 171 7.21 13.47 -23.96
CA ARG A 171 8.31 12.51 -23.94
C ARG A 171 9.60 13.30 -23.72
N GLY A 172 10.22 13.14 -22.57
CA GLY A 172 11.50 13.73 -22.22
C GLY A 172 12.18 12.85 -21.19
N SER A 173 13.31 12.30 -21.60
CA SER A 173 14.29 11.62 -20.79
C SER A 173 14.94 12.63 -19.85
N ASP A 174 14.40 12.76 -18.62
CA ASP A 174 15.15 13.32 -17.51
C ASP A 174 14.38 12.98 -16.24
N ILE A 175 14.77 11.87 -15.62
CA ILE A 175 14.24 11.44 -14.33
C ILE A 175 15.06 12.12 -13.25
N GLY A 176 14.69 13.35 -12.91
CA GLY A 176 15.04 13.91 -11.61
C GLY A 176 14.37 13.08 -10.50
N PRO A 177 14.88 13.08 -9.24
CA PRO A 177 14.43 12.20 -8.16
C PRO A 177 12.96 12.49 -7.80
N GLY A 178 12.05 11.79 -8.49
CA GLY A 178 10.62 11.84 -8.22
C GLY A 178 10.23 10.78 -7.20
N VAL A 179 9.28 11.09 -6.34
CA VAL A 179 8.65 10.14 -5.42
C VAL A 179 8.01 9.02 -6.26
N ALA A 180 8.70 7.91 -6.40
CA ALA A 180 8.16 6.71 -7.00
C ALA A 180 7.41 5.94 -5.90
N GLY A 181 6.10 6.06 -5.89
CA GLY A 181 5.25 5.23 -5.02
C GLY A 181 5.41 3.76 -5.41
N ARG A 182 6.12 2.98 -4.59
CA ARG A 182 6.29 1.53 -4.75
C ARG A 182 5.52 0.84 -3.64
N GLY A 183 4.57 -0.03 -4.01
CA GLY A 183 3.77 -0.76 -3.04
C GLY A 183 4.30 -2.18 -2.83
N ILE A 184 4.39 -2.60 -1.57
CA ILE A 184 4.41 -4.02 -1.20
C ILE A 184 3.07 -4.27 -0.52
N ALA A 185 2.29 -5.15 -1.09
CA ALA A 185 1.03 -5.55 -0.52
C ALA A 185 1.04 -7.07 -0.32
N ALA A 186 0.48 -7.55 0.78
CA ALA A 186 0.00 -8.93 0.82
C ALA A 186 -1.21 -8.97 -0.12
N ALA A 187 -1.01 -9.43 -1.35
CA ALA A 187 -1.93 -9.16 -2.44
C ALA A 187 -2.82 -10.33 -2.76
N GLN A 188 -4.03 -9.98 -3.12
CA GLN A 188 -4.92 -10.85 -3.85
C GLN A 188 -5.10 -10.35 -5.28
N ARG A 189 -4.77 -11.20 -6.28
CA ARG A 189 -5.49 -11.24 -7.56
C ARG A 189 -6.00 -12.65 -7.78
N PRO A 190 -7.27 -12.85 -8.12
CA PRO A 190 -7.69 -14.10 -8.74
C PRO A 190 -7.00 -14.16 -10.11
N GLY A 191 -6.17 -15.19 -10.34
CA GLY A 191 -5.66 -15.50 -11.67
C GLY A 191 -4.18 -15.27 -11.97
N LEU A 192 -3.27 -15.00 -11.00
CA LEU A 192 -1.83 -15.07 -11.27
C LEU A 192 -1.19 -16.17 -10.43
N ALA A 193 -0.83 -17.26 -11.12
CA ALA A 193 0.22 -18.17 -10.68
C ALA A 193 1.57 -17.46 -10.86
N LEU A 194 2.46 -17.60 -9.87
CA LEU A 194 3.89 -17.47 -10.07
C LEU A 194 4.36 -18.67 -10.86
#